data_007b06e24211bd276e4224defb57c09a
#
_entry.id   007b06e24211bd276e4224defb57c09a
#
_cell.length_a   1.000
_cell.length_b   1.000
_cell.length_c   1.000
_cell.angle_alpha   90.00
_cell.angle_beta   90.00
_cell.angle_gamma   90.00
#
_symmetry.space_group_name_H-M   'P 1'
#
loop_
_entity.id
_entity.type
_entity.pdbx_description
1 polymer ?
#
loop_
_entity_poly.entity_id
_entity_poly.type
_entity_poly.pdbx_seq_one_letter_code
_entity_poly.pdbx_strand_id
1 'polypeptide(L)'
;MAYLLTTLSLVLSILLSALIIPRILVVAYRKKLFDIPNERKVHDGIIPRLGGISFVPTILFSLSFVTGLRYLIGFEIAENRLHFIIPEFFFLICGLTLLYLSGIKDDLVGLRYRTKFFIQILAASMFPLAGLWINNLYGLAGIHELSPYIGIPLTILMTVFIINAINLIDGIDGLASGLSIIALSVLGSLYLYYSQWVYAMFAFSALGTLLPFFYYNVFGKADRCTKIFMGDTGSLTLGYMLAFLTISYATVNPQIHPYFEGAIIVAFAPLIVPAFDVFRVMLIRARNHKPLFIADRNHIHHKCLDAGLTCKKAVVCILGLACVFCILNMALINTINNN
;
A
#
# COMPACT_ATOMS: atom_id res chain seq x y z
N MET A 1 3.89 -1.42 27.20
CA MET A 1 2.70 -2.18 26.73
C MET A 1 2.41 -1.94 25.23
N ALA A 2 2.22 -0.71 24.78
CA ALA A 2 1.87 -0.42 23.36
C ALA A 2 2.89 -0.96 22.34
N TYR A 3 4.19 -0.79 22.59
CA TYR A 3 5.24 -1.41 21.76
C TYR A 3 5.12 -2.93 21.70
N LEU A 4 4.79 -3.58 22.82
CA LEU A 4 4.57 -5.02 22.86
C LEU A 4 3.38 -5.43 21.97
N LEU A 5 2.26 -4.71 22.05
CA LEU A 5 1.08 -4.98 21.20
C LEU A 5 1.38 -4.77 19.73
N THR A 6 2.15 -3.74 19.38
CA THR A 6 2.56 -3.50 18.00
C THR A 6 3.51 -4.59 17.47
N THR A 7 4.47 -5.02 18.27
CA THR A 7 5.34 -6.17 17.91
C THR A 7 4.56 -7.46 17.82
N LEU A 8 3.57 -7.68 18.71
CA LEU A 8 2.69 -8.83 18.63
C LEU A 8 1.87 -8.85 17.34
N SER A 9 1.35 -7.69 16.90
CA SER A 9 0.60 -7.59 15.63
C SER A 9 1.49 -7.93 14.42
N LEU A 10 2.74 -7.47 14.41
CA LEU A 10 3.74 -7.83 13.41
C LEU A 10 4.02 -9.33 13.39
N VAL A 11 4.35 -9.91 14.55
CA VAL A 11 4.72 -11.34 14.65
C VAL A 11 3.54 -12.22 14.26
N LEU A 12 2.34 -11.91 14.75
CA LEU A 12 1.14 -12.68 14.44
C LEU A 12 0.81 -12.66 12.95
N SER A 13 0.94 -11.51 12.30
CA SER A 13 0.71 -11.40 10.86
C SER A 13 1.79 -12.12 10.04
N ILE A 14 3.06 -12.12 10.46
CA ILE A 14 4.12 -12.93 9.84
C ILE A 14 3.74 -14.43 9.92
N LEU A 15 3.39 -14.92 11.09
CA LEU A 15 3.07 -16.32 11.30
C LEU A 15 1.85 -16.75 10.47
N LEU A 16 0.78 -15.96 10.50
CA LEU A 16 -0.43 -16.26 9.73
C LEU A 16 -0.17 -16.23 8.23
N SER A 17 0.51 -15.21 7.72
CA SER A 17 0.86 -15.12 6.30
C SER A 17 1.74 -16.29 5.85
N ALA A 18 2.75 -16.66 6.66
CA ALA A 18 3.62 -17.80 6.40
C ALA A 18 2.86 -19.15 6.39
N LEU A 19 1.76 -19.28 7.14
CA LEU A 19 0.89 -20.46 7.14
C LEU A 19 -0.11 -20.46 5.97
N ILE A 20 -0.65 -19.29 5.61
CA ILE A 20 -1.73 -19.16 4.60
C ILE A 20 -1.17 -19.26 3.18
N ILE A 21 -0.04 -18.62 2.87
CA ILE A 21 0.52 -18.58 1.50
C ILE A 21 0.79 -19.98 0.94
N PRO A 22 1.45 -20.93 1.66
CA PRO A 22 1.61 -22.28 1.15
C PRO A 22 0.29 -23.02 0.89
N ARG A 23 -0.74 -22.74 1.69
CA ARG A 23 -2.08 -23.34 1.47
C ARG A 23 -2.74 -22.79 0.20
N ILE A 24 -2.60 -21.48 -0.05
CA ILE A 24 -3.05 -20.85 -1.30
C ILE A 24 -2.32 -21.48 -2.49
N LEU A 25 -1.01 -21.68 -2.42
CA LEU A 25 -0.22 -22.33 -3.47
C LEU A 25 -0.75 -23.74 -3.77
N VAL A 26 -0.96 -24.57 -2.74
CA VAL A 26 -1.51 -25.92 -2.92
C VAL A 26 -2.87 -25.90 -3.62
N VAL A 27 -3.78 -25.01 -3.22
CA VAL A 27 -5.10 -24.88 -3.84
C VAL A 27 -4.98 -24.40 -5.28
N ALA A 28 -4.16 -23.39 -5.54
CA ALA A 28 -3.95 -22.83 -6.87
C ALA A 28 -3.41 -23.88 -7.86
N TYR A 29 -2.42 -24.67 -7.44
CA TYR A 29 -1.86 -25.74 -8.28
C TYR A 29 -2.86 -26.88 -8.49
N ARG A 30 -3.59 -27.30 -7.47
CA ARG A 30 -4.64 -28.35 -7.60
C ARG A 30 -5.79 -27.93 -8.51
N LYS A 31 -6.21 -26.67 -8.45
CA LYS A 31 -7.33 -26.13 -9.24
C LYS A 31 -6.89 -25.51 -10.56
N LYS A 32 -5.59 -25.52 -10.88
CA LYS A 32 -5.02 -24.95 -12.11
C LYS A 32 -5.36 -23.46 -12.29
N LEU A 33 -5.37 -22.70 -11.18
CA LEU A 33 -5.63 -21.26 -11.18
C LEU A 33 -4.32 -20.51 -11.46
N PHE A 34 -3.93 -20.48 -12.73
CA PHE A 34 -2.65 -19.93 -13.18
C PHE A 34 -2.82 -18.75 -14.11
N ASP A 35 -1.82 -17.91 -14.11
CA ASP A 35 -1.63 -16.94 -15.17
C ASP A 35 -1.07 -17.63 -16.42
N ILE A 36 -1.78 -17.48 -17.54
CA ILE A 36 -1.31 -18.01 -18.83
C ILE A 36 -0.24 -17.07 -19.37
N PRO A 37 0.96 -17.58 -19.70
CA PRO A 37 2.01 -16.76 -20.28
C PRO A 37 1.54 -16.15 -21.61
N ASN A 38 1.56 -14.82 -21.71
CA ASN A 38 1.39 -14.09 -22.97
C ASN A 38 2.75 -13.54 -23.42
N GLU A 39 2.93 -13.31 -24.72
CA GLU A 39 4.17 -12.77 -25.33
C GLU A 39 4.73 -11.47 -24.69
N ARG A 40 3.95 -10.83 -23.84
CA ARG A 40 4.31 -9.60 -23.12
C ARG A 40 4.94 -9.83 -21.74
N LYS A 41 4.95 -11.07 -21.24
CA LYS A 41 5.38 -11.42 -19.87
C LYS A 41 6.81 -11.95 -19.85
N VAL A 42 7.59 -11.51 -18.88
CA VAL A 42 9.02 -11.81 -18.71
C VAL A 42 9.27 -13.19 -18.08
N HIS A 43 8.22 -13.99 -17.81
CA HIS A 43 8.34 -15.21 -17.01
C HIS A 43 8.09 -16.48 -17.82
N ASP A 44 9.08 -17.39 -17.78
CA ASP A 44 8.98 -18.78 -18.23
C ASP A 44 8.41 -19.62 -17.08
N GLY A 45 7.08 -19.87 -17.08
CA GLY A 45 6.45 -20.77 -16.10
C GLY A 45 5.02 -20.40 -15.73
N ILE A 46 4.32 -21.40 -15.22
CA ILE A 46 2.93 -21.30 -14.75
C ILE A 46 2.96 -20.87 -13.28
N ILE A 47 2.60 -19.61 -12.97
CA ILE A 47 2.67 -19.04 -11.63
C ILE A 47 1.30 -18.51 -11.20
N PRO A 48 0.80 -18.86 -9.98
CA PRO A 48 -0.48 -18.35 -9.47
C PRO A 48 -0.42 -16.85 -9.14
N ARG A 49 -1.51 -16.12 -9.45
CA ARG A 49 -1.69 -14.69 -9.11
C ARG A 49 -2.58 -14.46 -7.90
N LEU A 50 -2.50 -15.33 -6.90
CA LEU A 50 -3.43 -15.36 -5.77
C LEU A 50 -2.78 -14.98 -4.44
N GLY A 51 -1.56 -14.43 -4.45
CA GLY A 51 -0.83 -14.07 -3.23
C GLY A 51 -1.55 -13.03 -2.38
N GLY A 52 -2.15 -12.05 -3.03
CA GLY A 52 -2.91 -10.98 -2.39
C GLY A 52 -4.15 -11.43 -1.63
N ILE A 53 -4.68 -12.62 -1.90
CA ILE A 53 -5.82 -13.18 -1.14
C ILE A 53 -5.48 -13.32 0.34
N SER A 54 -4.22 -13.56 0.68
CA SER A 54 -3.79 -13.66 2.08
C SER A 54 -3.78 -12.32 2.84
N PHE A 55 -3.70 -11.17 2.14
CA PHE A 55 -3.39 -9.88 2.78
C PHE A 55 -4.50 -9.42 3.72
N VAL A 56 -5.67 -9.15 3.19
CA VAL A 56 -6.78 -8.59 3.99
C VAL A 56 -7.17 -9.50 5.16
N PRO A 57 -7.38 -10.82 4.99
CA PRO A 57 -7.74 -11.69 6.11
C PRO A 57 -6.65 -11.73 7.21
N THR A 58 -5.38 -11.79 6.83
CA THR A 58 -4.27 -11.83 7.79
C THR A 58 -4.18 -10.54 8.60
N ILE A 59 -4.28 -9.39 7.91
CA ILE A 59 -4.18 -8.07 8.55
C ILE A 59 -5.36 -7.85 9.49
N LEU A 60 -6.59 -8.11 9.03
CA LEU A 60 -7.78 -7.92 9.83
C LEU A 60 -7.81 -8.84 11.05
N PHE A 61 -7.40 -10.10 10.89
CA PHE A 61 -7.30 -11.02 12.02
C PHE A 61 -6.28 -10.51 13.05
N SER A 62 -5.07 -10.16 12.60
CA SER A 62 -3.99 -9.72 13.50
C SER A 62 -4.35 -8.45 14.24
N LEU A 63 -4.91 -7.45 13.53
CA LEU A 63 -5.36 -6.20 14.12
C LEU A 63 -6.50 -6.42 15.12
N SER A 64 -7.52 -7.19 14.73
CA SER A 64 -8.69 -7.45 15.60
C SER A 64 -8.30 -8.25 16.83
N PHE A 65 -7.45 -9.28 16.68
CA PHE A 65 -6.98 -10.11 17.80
C PHE A 65 -6.19 -9.27 18.81
N VAL A 66 -5.21 -8.49 18.34
CA VAL A 66 -4.38 -7.66 19.22
C VAL A 66 -5.18 -6.53 19.86
N THR A 67 -6.13 -5.93 19.12
CA THR A 67 -7.03 -4.92 19.67
C THR A 67 -7.96 -5.53 20.74
N GLY A 68 -8.52 -6.72 20.50
CA GLY A 68 -9.33 -7.44 21.48
C GLY A 68 -8.54 -7.78 22.75
N LEU A 69 -7.30 -8.31 22.55
CA LEU A 69 -6.42 -8.62 23.67
C LEU A 69 -6.09 -7.37 24.52
N ARG A 70 -5.87 -6.24 23.86
CA ARG A 70 -5.65 -4.94 24.54
C ARG A 70 -6.77 -4.59 25.49
N TYR A 71 -8.04 -4.75 25.06
CA TYR A 71 -9.20 -4.51 25.92
C TYR A 71 -9.24 -5.48 27.12
N LEU A 72 -8.92 -6.76 26.91
CA LEU A 72 -8.90 -7.75 27.97
C LEU A 72 -7.85 -7.46 29.05
N ILE A 73 -6.70 -6.90 28.67
CA ILE A 73 -5.63 -6.54 29.63
C ILE A 73 -5.78 -5.15 30.23
N GLY A 74 -6.91 -4.45 29.94
CA GLY A 74 -7.22 -3.13 30.51
C GLY A 74 -6.29 -2.00 30.02
N PHE A 75 -5.62 -2.15 28.88
CA PHE A 75 -4.80 -1.08 28.33
C PHE A 75 -5.68 -0.11 27.51
N GLU A 76 -6.04 0.99 28.15
CA GLU A 76 -6.90 2.01 27.54
C GLU A 76 -6.12 2.93 26.58
N ILE A 77 -6.70 3.22 25.43
CA ILE A 77 -6.39 4.40 24.62
C ILE A 77 -7.31 5.50 25.14
N ALA A 78 -6.80 6.73 25.23
CA ALA A 78 -7.59 7.86 25.68
C ALA A 78 -8.97 7.87 24.95
N GLU A 79 -10.06 7.74 25.69
CA GLU A 79 -11.43 7.59 25.14
C GLU A 79 -11.78 8.66 24.12
N ASN A 80 -11.29 9.88 24.33
CA ASN A 80 -11.54 11.02 23.45
C ASN A 80 -11.02 10.80 22.00
N ARG A 81 -10.03 9.95 21.80
CA ARG A 81 -9.49 9.65 20.47
C ARG A 81 -10.23 8.52 19.75
N LEU A 82 -10.81 7.58 20.51
CA LEU A 82 -11.49 6.42 19.93
C LEU A 82 -12.71 6.81 19.11
N HIS A 83 -13.43 7.85 19.52
CA HIS A 83 -14.61 8.35 18.81
C HIS A 83 -14.31 8.74 17.34
N PHE A 84 -13.12 9.21 17.06
CA PHE A 84 -12.69 9.57 15.70
C PHE A 84 -12.02 8.41 14.97
N ILE A 85 -11.22 7.59 15.65
CA ILE A 85 -10.47 6.48 15.07
C ILE A 85 -11.40 5.35 14.59
N ILE A 86 -12.47 5.05 15.35
CA ILE A 86 -13.39 3.96 15.03
C ILE A 86 -14.07 4.13 13.67
N PRO A 87 -14.68 5.28 13.33
CA PRO A 87 -15.25 5.49 12.00
C PRO A 87 -14.23 5.35 10.87
N GLU A 88 -13.01 5.86 11.03
CA GLU A 88 -11.96 5.73 10.01
C GLU A 88 -11.66 4.27 9.69
N PHE A 89 -11.52 3.42 10.72
CA PHE A 89 -11.26 2.01 10.53
C PHE A 89 -12.46 1.22 9.99
N PHE A 90 -13.70 1.55 10.37
CA PHE A 90 -14.88 0.90 9.80
C PHE A 90 -15.03 1.24 8.31
N PHE A 91 -14.87 2.49 7.91
CA PHE A 91 -14.92 2.87 6.51
C PHE A 91 -13.70 2.33 5.72
N LEU A 92 -12.52 2.25 6.34
CA LEU A 92 -11.39 1.53 5.76
C LEU A 92 -11.75 0.08 5.42
N ILE A 93 -12.38 -0.65 6.36
CA ILE A 93 -12.80 -2.05 6.14
C ILE A 93 -13.84 -2.15 5.01
N CYS A 94 -14.78 -1.21 4.91
CA CYS A 94 -15.73 -1.16 3.79
C CYS A 94 -15.01 -1.04 2.44
N GLY A 95 -14.10 -0.08 2.30
CA GLY A 95 -13.32 0.12 1.08
C GLY A 95 -12.39 -1.06 0.76
N LEU A 96 -11.73 -1.64 1.79
CA LEU A 96 -10.92 -2.85 1.65
C LEU A 96 -11.75 -4.03 1.15
N THR A 97 -12.96 -4.23 1.67
CA THR A 97 -13.84 -5.31 1.25
C THR A 97 -14.23 -5.17 -0.22
N LEU A 98 -14.58 -3.96 -0.67
CA LEU A 98 -14.90 -3.69 -2.08
C LEU A 98 -13.72 -4.01 -3.00
N LEU A 99 -12.53 -3.55 -2.66
CA LEU A 99 -11.33 -3.78 -3.47
C LEU A 99 -10.86 -5.23 -3.41
N TYR A 100 -10.96 -5.88 -2.26
CA TYR A 100 -10.62 -7.29 -2.09
C TYR A 100 -11.50 -8.21 -2.95
N LEU A 101 -12.82 -8.04 -2.88
CA LEU A 101 -13.76 -8.84 -3.68
C LEU A 101 -13.61 -8.55 -5.18
N SER A 102 -13.41 -7.28 -5.55
CA SER A 102 -13.18 -6.93 -6.95
C SER A 102 -11.85 -7.44 -7.48
N GLY A 103 -10.80 -7.40 -6.65
CA GLY A 103 -9.48 -7.94 -6.99
C GLY A 103 -9.51 -9.45 -7.21
N ILE A 104 -10.18 -10.21 -6.32
CA ILE A 104 -10.37 -11.66 -6.50
C ILE A 104 -11.09 -11.94 -7.83
N LYS A 105 -12.14 -11.19 -8.13
CA LYS A 105 -12.86 -11.35 -9.39
C LYS A 105 -11.96 -11.01 -10.58
N ASP A 106 -11.13 -10.00 -10.47
CA ASP A 106 -10.19 -9.62 -11.53
C ASP A 106 -9.12 -10.70 -11.76
N ASP A 107 -8.53 -11.22 -10.69
CA ASP A 107 -7.53 -12.28 -10.77
C ASP A 107 -8.07 -13.61 -11.34
N LEU A 108 -9.36 -13.91 -11.11
CA LEU A 108 -9.96 -15.18 -11.55
C LEU A 108 -10.62 -15.12 -12.93
N VAL A 109 -11.28 -14.01 -13.25
CA VAL A 109 -12.17 -13.91 -14.43
C VAL A 109 -11.84 -12.70 -15.30
N GLY A 110 -11.10 -11.73 -14.75
CA GLY A 110 -10.84 -10.43 -15.34
C GLY A 110 -12.00 -9.45 -15.15
N LEU A 111 -11.65 -8.18 -15.02
CA LEU A 111 -12.58 -7.07 -14.93
C LEU A 111 -12.31 -6.03 -16.03
N ARG A 112 -13.39 -5.43 -16.55
CA ARG A 112 -13.27 -4.29 -17.44
C ARG A 112 -12.67 -3.09 -16.66
N TYR A 113 -11.74 -2.34 -17.28
CA TYR A 113 -11.06 -1.20 -16.64
C TYR A 113 -12.03 -0.16 -16.05
N ARG A 114 -13.18 0.09 -16.71
CA ARG A 114 -14.21 1.05 -16.23
C ARG A 114 -14.82 0.59 -14.90
N THR A 115 -15.14 -0.70 -14.78
CA THR A 115 -15.69 -1.28 -13.56
C THR A 115 -14.66 -1.22 -12.43
N LYS A 116 -13.41 -1.56 -12.72
CA LYS A 116 -12.30 -1.49 -11.78
C LYS A 116 -12.11 -0.06 -11.25
N PHE A 117 -12.11 0.93 -12.15
CA PHE A 117 -11.96 2.34 -11.79
C PHE A 117 -13.15 2.87 -10.96
N PHE A 118 -14.39 2.48 -11.32
CA PHE A 118 -15.58 2.83 -10.55
C PHE A 118 -15.53 2.30 -9.10
N ILE A 119 -15.12 1.04 -8.92
CA ILE A 119 -14.98 0.43 -7.59
C ILE A 119 -13.87 1.14 -6.78
N GLN A 120 -12.77 1.52 -7.43
CA GLN A 120 -11.72 2.29 -6.77
C GLN A 120 -12.21 3.66 -6.29
N ILE A 121 -13.01 4.38 -7.09
CA ILE A 121 -13.61 5.66 -6.68
C ILE A 121 -14.56 5.45 -5.51
N LEU A 122 -15.40 4.42 -5.55
CA LEU A 122 -16.33 4.09 -4.46
C LEU A 122 -15.57 3.74 -3.17
N ALA A 123 -14.50 2.94 -3.26
CA ALA A 123 -13.65 2.65 -2.11
C ALA A 123 -12.93 3.92 -1.59
N ALA A 124 -12.41 4.77 -2.48
CA ALA A 124 -11.75 6.01 -2.11
C ALA A 124 -12.69 7.01 -1.42
N SER A 125 -13.99 7.01 -1.76
CA SER A 125 -14.99 7.86 -1.12
C SER A 125 -15.27 7.49 0.33
N MET A 126 -14.86 6.29 0.78
CA MET A 126 -14.98 5.88 2.18
C MET A 126 -14.14 6.76 3.12
N PHE A 127 -13.01 7.30 2.68
CA PHE A 127 -12.18 8.17 3.52
C PHE A 127 -12.87 9.49 3.86
N PRO A 128 -13.37 10.30 2.90
CA PRO A 128 -14.12 11.49 3.23
C PRO A 128 -15.39 11.23 4.07
N LEU A 129 -16.08 10.10 3.88
CA LEU A 129 -17.22 9.70 4.71
C LEU A 129 -16.83 9.47 6.17
N ALA A 130 -15.59 9.05 6.42
CA ALA A 130 -15.02 8.93 7.76
C ALA A 130 -14.54 10.27 8.35
N GLY A 131 -14.63 11.37 7.60
CA GLY A 131 -14.02 12.64 7.97
C GLY A 131 -12.54 12.77 7.63
N LEU A 132 -11.98 11.77 6.94
CA LEU A 132 -10.57 11.71 6.57
C LEU A 132 -10.36 12.27 5.16
N TRP A 133 -9.78 13.47 5.06
CA TRP A 133 -9.48 14.11 3.78
C TRP A 133 -8.32 15.11 3.91
N ILE A 134 -7.60 15.36 2.82
CA ILE A 134 -6.48 16.29 2.75
C ILE A 134 -7.03 17.71 2.95
N ASN A 135 -6.93 18.20 4.17
CA ASN A 135 -7.47 19.50 4.59
C ASN A 135 -6.41 20.59 4.72
N ASN A 136 -5.13 20.23 4.59
CA ASN A 136 -4.04 21.18 4.68
C ASN A 136 -2.90 20.75 3.73
N LEU A 137 -2.30 21.71 3.02
CA LEU A 137 -1.11 21.48 2.18
C LEU A 137 0.17 21.97 2.83
N TYR A 138 0.11 22.43 4.08
CA TYR A 138 1.27 22.81 4.90
C TYR A 138 2.20 23.86 4.24
N GLY A 139 1.61 24.81 3.49
CA GLY A 139 2.35 25.82 2.77
C GLY A 139 2.90 25.39 1.41
N LEU A 140 2.63 24.17 0.96
CA LEU A 140 3.01 23.72 -0.38
C LEU A 140 2.37 24.64 -1.43
N ALA A 141 3.19 25.23 -2.30
CA ALA A 141 2.77 26.27 -3.26
C ALA A 141 2.07 27.49 -2.63
N GLY A 142 2.35 27.80 -1.35
CA GLY A 142 1.74 28.89 -0.60
C GLY A 142 0.31 28.60 -0.10
N ILE A 143 -0.15 27.37 -0.21
CA ILE A 143 -1.50 26.95 0.21
C ILE A 143 -1.40 26.21 1.55
N HIS A 144 -2.13 26.67 2.55
CA HIS A 144 -2.26 26.00 3.85
C HIS A 144 -3.56 25.20 3.91
N GLU A 145 -4.64 25.83 4.28
CA GLU A 145 -5.92 25.14 4.44
C GLU A 145 -6.65 24.96 3.12
N LEU A 146 -7.28 23.81 2.94
CA LEU A 146 -8.15 23.51 1.81
C LEU A 146 -9.61 23.51 2.26
N SER A 147 -10.49 24.02 1.42
CA SER A 147 -11.92 23.85 1.63
C SER A 147 -12.33 22.40 1.35
N PRO A 148 -13.41 21.87 2.00
CA PRO A 148 -13.91 20.53 1.72
C PRO A 148 -14.25 20.30 0.25
N TYR A 149 -14.68 21.34 -0.47
CA TYR A 149 -15.03 21.26 -1.89
C TYR A 149 -13.82 20.93 -2.79
N ILE A 150 -12.59 21.23 -2.36
CA ILE A 150 -11.35 20.92 -3.05
C ILE A 150 -10.69 19.71 -2.42
N GLY A 151 -10.59 19.67 -1.11
CA GLY A 151 -9.87 18.62 -0.38
C GLY A 151 -10.49 17.24 -0.52
N ILE A 152 -11.83 17.12 -0.53
CA ILE A 152 -12.51 15.84 -0.71
C ILE A 152 -12.27 15.23 -2.10
N PRO A 153 -12.52 15.95 -3.20
CA PRO A 153 -12.18 15.44 -4.54
C PRO A 153 -10.69 15.11 -4.69
N LEU A 154 -9.80 15.95 -4.13
CA LEU A 154 -8.36 15.71 -4.14
C LEU A 154 -8.01 14.41 -3.40
N THR A 155 -8.62 14.15 -2.26
CA THR A 155 -8.43 12.91 -1.49
C THR A 155 -8.82 11.67 -2.28
N ILE A 156 -10.00 11.70 -2.92
CA ILE A 156 -10.48 10.61 -3.77
C ILE A 156 -9.50 10.39 -4.93
N LEU A 157 -9.11 11.46 -5.61
CA LEU A 157 -8.16 11.40 -6.74
C LEU A 157 -6.81 10.81 -6.31
N MET A 158 -6.24 11.30 -5.20
CA MET A 158 -4.96 10.82 -4.68
C MET A 158 -5.04 9.36 -4.23
N THR A 159 -6.14 8.94 -3.60
CA THR A 159 -6.35 7.54 -3.22
C THR A 159 -6.38 6.64 -4.44
N VAL A 160 -7.17 6.97 -5.46
CA VAL A 160 -7.24 6.21 -6.72
C VAL A 160 -5.88 6.21 -7.43
N PHE A 161 -5.16 7.34 -7.41
CA PHE A 161 -3.83 7.44 -7.99
C PHE A 161 -2.83 6.50 -7.29
N ILE A 162 -2.79 6.48 -5.94
CA ILE A 162 -1.90 5.59 -5.17
C ILE A 162 -2.24 4.12 -5.43
N ILE A 163 -3.54 3.74 -5.42
CA ILE A 163 -3.98 2.37 -5.73
C ILE A 163 -3.42 1.94 -7.09
N ASN A 164 -3.59 2.77 -8.11
CA ASN A 164 -3.10 2.44 -9.45
C ASN A 164 -1.57 2.49 -9.55
N ALA A 165 -0.91 3.37 -8.80
CA ALA A 165 0.56 3.43 -8.77
C ALA A 165 1.16 2.13 -8.23
N ILE A 166 0.62 1.58 -7.14
CA ILE A 166 1.06 0.30 -6.59
C ILE A 166 0.71 -0.87 -7.54
N ASN A 167 -0.46 -0.84 -8.19
CA ASN A 167 -0.83 -1.87 -9.16
C ASN A 167 0.06 -1.85 -10.41
N LEU A 168 0.38 -0.68 -10.95
CA LEU A 168 1.20 -0.55 -12.17
C LEU A 168 2.69 -0.82 -11.93
N ILE A 169 3.21 -0.59 -10.72
CA ILE A 169 4.61 -0.87 -10.38
C ILE A 169 4.86 -2.37 -10.13
N ASP A 170 3.80 -3.20 -9.96
CA ASP A 170 3.88 -4.65 -9.77
C ASP A 170 4.20 -5.39 -11.09
N GLY A 171 5.24 -4.94 -11.78
CA GLY A 171 5.68 -5.51 -13.06
C GLY A 171 6.83 -6.50 -12.96
N ILE A 172 7.58 -6.51 -11.86
CA ILE A 172 8.68 -7.46 -11.60
C ILE A 172 8.68 -7.90 -10.13
N ASP A 173 9.15 -9.14 -9.90
CA ASP A 173 9.15 -9.77 -8.57
C ASP A 173 9.84 -8.90 -7.52
N GLY A 174 9.15 -8.68 -6.41
CA GLY A 174 9.68 -7.97 -5.25
C GLY A 174 9.63 -6.44 -5.36
N LEU A 175 9.26 -5.84 -6.50
CA LEU A 175 9.28 -4.39 -6.63
C LEU A 175 8.14 -3.73 -5.86
N ALA A 176 6.89 -4.07 -6.16
CA ALA A 176 5.73 -3.49 -5.46
C ALA A 176 5.72 -3.85 -3.98
N SER A 177 5.99 -5.13 -3.65
CA SER A 177 6.05 -5.57 -2.26
C SER A 177 7.21 -4.95 -1.49
N GLY A 178 8.39 -4.80 -2.10
CA GLY A 178 9.56 -4.16 -1.47
C GLY A 178 9.34 -2.67 -1.20
N LEU A 179 8.82 -1.92 -2.18
CA LEU A 179 8.46 -0.50 -1.99
C LEU A 179 7.40 -0.34 -0.89
N SER A 180 6.41 -1.24 -0.85
CA SER A 180 5.38 -1.21 0.19
C SER A 180 5.91 -1.58 1.57
N ILE A 181 6.87 -2.51 1.67
CA ILE A 181 7.59 -2.81 2.91
C ILE A 181 8.30 -1.56 3.44
N ILE A 182 9.01 -0.84 2.58
CA ILE A 182 9.66 0.42 2.95
C ILE A 182 8.61 1.44 3.43
N ALA A 183 7.53 1.63 2.68
CA ALA A 183 6.49 2.58 3.01
C ALA A 183 5.80 2.26 4.35
N LEU A 184 5.43 0.99 4.58
CA LEU A 184 4.81 0.55 5.83
C LEU A 184 5.77 0.65 7.02
N SER A 185 7.07 0.39 6.82
CA SER A 185 8.09 0.55 7.85
C SER A 185 8.25 2.01 8.26
N VAL A 186 8.30 2.91 7.29
CA VAL A 186 8.41 4.35 7.54
C VAL A 186 7.15 4.88 8.23
N LEU A 187 5.98 4.68 7.63
CA LEU A 187 4.71 5.16 8.18
C LEU A 187 4.41 4.53 9.55
N GLY A 188 4.62 3.22 9.70
CA GLY A 188 4.44 2.53 10.98
C GLY A 188 5.34 3.10 12.08
N SER A 189 6.60 3.40 11.76
CA SER A 189 7.55 4.01 12.70
C SER A 189 7.14 5.44 13.07
N LEU A 190 6.63 6.22 12.12
CA LEU A 190 6.11 7.56 12.38
C LEU A 190 4.90 7.51 13.30
N TYR A 191 3.94 6.61 13.06
CA TYR A 191 2.80 6.43 13.95
C TYR A 191 3.19 5.96 15.36
N LEU A 192 4.23 5.10 15.47
CA LEU A 192 4.80 4.73 16.77
C LEU A 192 5.41 5.94 17.48
N TYR A 193 6.18 6.75 16.78
CA TYR A 193 6.84 7.93 17.34
C TYR A 193 5.83 8.93 17.91
N TYR A 194 4.71 9.15 17.20
CA TYR A 194 3.64 10.05 17.64
C TYR A 194 2.58 9.35 18.53
N SER A 195 2.88 8.15 19.04
CA SER A 195 2.00 7.39 19.96
C SER A 195 0.59 7.11 19.39
N GLN A 196 0.50 6.93 18.07
CA GLN A 196 -0.74 6.61 17.38
C GLN A 196 -0.84 5.08 17.16
N TRP A 197 -1.08 4.38 18.25
CA TRP A 197 -0.90 2.94 18.37
C TRP A 197 -1.77 2.10 17.42
N VAL A 198 -3.01 2.51 17.14
CA VAL A 198 -3.93 1.75 16.28
C VAL A 198 -3.44 1.76 14.84
N TYR A 199 -3.00 2.91 14.34
CA TYR A 199 -2.43 3.05 13.00
C TYR A 199 -1.08 2.33 12.89
N ALA A 200 -0.26 2.40 13.94
CA ALA A 200 0.99 1.64 14.01
C ALA A 200 0.73 0.13 13.95
N MET A 201 -0.19 -0.40 14.77
CA MET A 201 -0.57 -1.82 14.74
C MET A 201 -1.08 -2.24 13.37
N PHE A 202 -1.88 -1.40 12.70
CA PHE A 202 -2.34 -1.67 11.33
C PHE A 202 -1.19 -1.71 10.33
N ALA A 203 -0.29 -0.71 10.35
CA ALA A 203 0.88 -0.65 9.47
C ALA A 203 1.81 -1.86 9.67
N PHE A 204 2.08 -2.24 10.93
CA PHE A 204 2.93 -3.39 11.23
C PHE A 204 2.25 -4.74 10.96
N SER A 205 0.92 -4.84 11.06
CA SER A 205 0.19 -6.02 10.61
C SER A 205 0.29 -6.19 9.08
N ALA A 206 0.19 -5.09 8.33
CA ALA A 206 0.36 -5.11 6.88
C ALA A 206 1.81 -5.44 6.50
N LEU A 207 2.80 -4.84 7.18
CA LEU A 207 4.22 -5.14 7.01
C LEU A 207 4.50 -6.63 7.25
N GLY A 208 4.04 -7.18 8.38
CA GLY A 208 4.26 -8.58 8.72
C GLY A 208 3.62 -9.54 7.72
N THR A 209 2.48 -9.17 7.13
CA THR A 209 1.84 -9.95 6.08
C THR A 209 2.68 -9.97 4.79
N LEU A 210 3.33 -8.85 4.45
CA LEU A 210 4.13 -8.75 3.23
C LEU A 210 5.49 -9.46 3.31
N LEU A 211 6.07 -9.65 4.49
CA LEU A 211 7.40 -10.27 4.62
C LEU A 211 7.43 -11.72 4.10
N PRO A 212 6.53 -12.65 4.51
CA PRO A 212 6.47 -13.97 3.92
C PRO A 212 6.07 -13.93 2.43
N PHE A 213 5.15 -13.05 2.04
CA PHE A 213 4.79 -12.88 0.63
C PHE A 213 6.01 -12.51 -0.20
N PHE A 214 6.79 -11.52 0.21
CA PHE A 214 8.03 -11.09 -0.46
C PHE A 214 9.00 -12.27 -0.63
N TYR A 215 9.15 -13.11 0.39
CA TYR A 215 10.00 -14.29 0.31
C TYR A 215 9.54 -15.24 -0.80
N TYR A 216 8.25 -15.62 -0.84
CA TYR A 216 7.72 -16.51 -1.88
C TYR A 216 7.70 -15.87 -3.27
N ASN A 217 7.51 -14.55 -3.35
CA ASN A 217 7.51 -13.82 -4.62
C ASN A 217 8.91 -13.71 -5.23
N VAL A 218 9.92 -13.36 -4.44
CA VAL A 218 11.31 -13.13 -4.92
C VAL A 218 12.14 -14.40 -4.99
N PHE A 219 12.07 -15.25 -3.97
CA PHE A 219 12.91 -16.44 -3.83
C PHE A 219 12.19 -17.74 -4.18
N GLY A 220 10.87 -17.70 -4.34
CA GLY A 220 10.09 -18.85 -4.80
C GLY A 220 10.51 -19.27 -6.20
N LYS A 221 10.38 -20.57 -6.48
CA LYS A 221 10.73 -21.19 -7.75
C LYS A 221 9.51 -21.82 -8.39
N ALA A 222 9.27 -21.56 -9.68
CA ALA A 222 8.15 -22.11 -10.43
C ALA A 222 8.23 -23.65 -10.55
N ASP A 223 9.43 -24.18 -10.78
CA ASP A 223 9.70 -25.62 -10.86
C ASP A 223 9.39 -26.39 -9.58
N ARG A 224 9.51 -25.71 -8.42
CA ARG A 224 9.19 -26.27 -7.09
C ARG A 224 7.81 -25.88 -6.58
N CYS A 225 6.98 -25.25 -7.42
CA CYS A 225 5.63 -24.79 -7.05
C CYS A 225 5.59 -23.88 -5.82
N THR A 226 6.66 -23.10 -5.59
CA THR A 226 6.78 -22.20 -4.42
C THR A 226 6.66 -20.73 -4.78
N LYS A 227 6.59 -20.39 -6.07
CA LYS A 227 6.49 -19.00 -6.54
C LYS A 227 5.04 -18.54 -6.60
N ILE A 228 4.79 -17.30 -6.18
CA ILE A 228 3.47 -16.68 -6.20
C ILE A 228 3.56 -15.22 -6.63
N PHE A 229 2.60 -14.75 -7.42
CA PHE A 229 2.42 -13.33 -7.74
C PHE A 229 1.37 -12.68 -6.85
N MET A 230 1.49 -11.35 -6.70
CA MET A 230 0.61 -10.56 -5.86
C MET A 230 -0.84 -10.59 -6.38
N GLY A 231 -1.01 -10.39 -7.67
CA GLY A 231 -2.30 -10.22 -8.32
C GLY A 231 -2.95 -8.87 -8.05
N ASP A 232 -4.08 -8.64 -8.71
CA ASP A 232 -4.86 -7.41 -8.55
C ASP A 232 -5.49 -7.32 -7.16
N THR A 233 -5.88 -8.45 -6.56
CA THR A 233 -6.34 -8.52 -5.16
C THR A 233 -5.33 -7.90 -4.20
N GLY A 234 -4.05 -8.25 -4.36
CA GLY A 234 -2.98 -7.78 -3.47
C GLY A 234 -2.62 -6.32 -3.73
N SER A 235 -2.36 -5.97 -4.98
CA SER A 235 -1.89 -4.63 -5.32
C SER A 235 -2.93 -3.53 -5.07
N LEU A 236 -4.22 -3.79 -5.36
CA LEU A 236 -5.30 -2.83 -5.11
C LEU A 236 -5.52 -2.61 -3.61
N THR A 237 -5.62 -3.69 -2.84
CA THR A 237 -5.82 -3.58 -1.38
C THR A 237 -4.62 -2.97 -0.69
N LEU A 238 -3.40 -3.31 -1.10
CA LEU A 238 -2.17 -2.75 -0.58
C LEU A 238 -2.04 -1.25 -0.88
N GLY A 239 -2.33 -0.85 -2.12
CA GLY A 239 -2.37 0.56 -2.51
C GLY A 239 -3.38 1.37 -1.70
N TYR A 240 -4.55 0.80 -1.41
CA TYR A 240 -5.57 1.43 -0.58
C TYR A 240 -5.15 1.56 0.89
N MET A 241 -4.51 0.53 1.47
CA MET A 241 -3.96 0.59 2.83
C MET A 241 -2.86 1.65 2.96
N LEU A 242 -1.97 1.73 1.97
CA LEU A 242 -0.94 2.76 1.92
C LEU A 242 -1.54 4.16 1.76
N ALA A 243 -2.56 4.32 0.92
CA ALA A 243 -3.29 5.58 0.78
C ALA A 243 -3.95 6.00 2.10
N PHE A 244 -4.59 5.06 2.81
CA PHE A 244 -5.18 5.30 4.13
C PHE A 244 -4.14 5.85 5.11
N LEU A 245 -3.03 5.13 5.30
CA LEU A 245 -1.99 5.54 6.23
C LEU A 245 -1.37 6.89 5.84
N THR A 246 -1.12 7.11 4.55
CA THR A 246 -0.52 8.35 4.05
C THR A 246 -1.46 9.55 4.24
N ILE A 247 -2.72 9.41 3.86
CA ILE A 247 -3.72 10.49 3.95
C ILE A 247 -4.08 10.78 5.40
N SER A 248 -4.25 9.73 6.22
CA SER A 248 -4.49 9.87 7.65
C SER A 248 -3.35 10.66 8.34
N TYR A 249 -2.09 10.37 7.99
CA TYR A 249 -0.95 11.11 8.54
C TYR A 249 -0.91 12.58 8.07
N ALA A 250 -1.31 12.84 6.82
CA ALA A 250 -1.32 14.19 6.25
C ALA A 250 -2.56 15.02 6.65
N THR A 251 -3.61 14.39 7.20
CA THR A 251 -4.84 15.10 7.62
C THR A 251 -4.61 15.80 8.97
N VAL A 252 -4.92 17.08 9.05
CA VAL A 252 -4.89 17.82 10.31
C VAL A 252 -6.19 17.57 11.07
N ASN A 253 -6.09 16.87 12.19
CA ASN A 253 -7.13 16.72 13.17
C ASN A 253 -6.50 16.92 14.57
N PRO A 254 -6.74 18.04 15.26
CA PRO A 254 -6.06 18.34 16.52
C PRO A 254 -6.21 17.26 17.60
N GLN A 255 -7.24 16.43 17.50
CA GLN A 255 -7.53 15.38 18.48
C GLN A 255 -6.81 14.07 18.20
N ILE A 256 -6.48 13.78 16.91
CA ILE A 256 -5.83 12.54 16.49
C ILE A 256 -4.46 12.83 15.87
N HIS A 257 -4.45 13.74 14.91
CA HIS A 257 -3.28 14.10 14.09
C HIS A 257 -2.99 15.59 14.28
N PRO A 258 -2.23 15.97 15.32
CA PRO A 258 -1.88 17.38 15.53
C PRO A 258 -1.11 17.92 14.34
N TYR A 259 -1.24 19.23 14.12
CA TYR A 259 -0.49 19.91 13.06
C TYR A 259 1.02 19.69 13.24
N PHE A 260 1.64 19.26 12.16
CA PHE A 260 3.08 19.07 12.07
C PHE A 260 3.57 19.62 10.72
N GLU A 261 4.43 20.63 10.73
CA GLU A 261 4.98 21.20 9.50
C GLU A 261 5.65 20.11 8.65
N GLY A 262 5.32 20.07 7.35
CA GLY A 262 5.84 19.06 6.43
C GLY A 262 5.21 17.68 6.52
N ALA A 263 4.15 17.47 7.31
CA ALA A 263 3.49 16.17 7.43
C ALA A 263 3.11 15.56 6.07
N ILE A 264 2.62 16.35 5.12
CA ILE A 264 2.28 15.89 3.78
C ILE A 264 3.51 15.37 3.02
N ILE A 265 4.66 16.04 3.12
CA ILE A 265 5.90 15.65 2.45
C ILE A 265 6.42 14.34 3.04
N VAL A 266 6.44 14.21 4.38
CA VAL A 266 6.88 12.99 5.07
C VAL A 266 5.95 11.82 4.75
N ALA A 267 4.64 12.03 4.77
CA ALA A 267 3.66 10.99 4.51
C ALA A 267 3.76 10.43 3.07
N PHE A 268 3.96 11.30 2.08
CA PHE A 268 4.03 10.90 0.68
C PHE A 268 5.43 10.49 0.22
N ALA A 269 6.49 10.81 0.96
CA ALA A 269 7.87 10.48 0.62
C ALA A 269 8.08 8.97 0.32
N PRO A 270 7.53 8.01 1.10
CA PRO A 270 7.70 6.59 0.82
C PRO A 270 7.01 6.12 -0.48
N LEU A 271 6.05 6.89 -0.98
CA LEU A 271 5.29 6.58 -2.20
C LEU A 271 5.83 7.31 -3.43
N ILE A 272 6.91 8.09 -3.30
CA ILE A 272 7.40 8.94 -4.39
C ILE A 272 7.80 8.12 -5.62
N VAL A 273 8.42 6.96 -5.45
CA VAL A 273 8.89 6.14 -6.57
C VAL A 273 7.71 5.61 -7.40
N PRO A 274 6.72 4.89 -6.84
CA PRO A 274 5.57 4.46 -7.61
C PRO A 274 4.75 5.63 -8.17
N ALA A 275 4.58 6.71 -7.40
CA ALA A 275 3.85 7.90 -7.84
C ALA A 275 4.54 8.59 -9.02
N PHE A 276 5.84 8.84 -8.91
CA PHE A 276 6.62 9.49 -9.96
C PHE A 276 6.69 8.65 -11.24
N ASP A 277 6.82 7.32 -11.12
CA ASP A 277 6.86 6.44 -12.29
C ASP A 277 5.55 6.51 -13.09
N VAL A 278 4.40 6.43 -12.41
CA VAL A 278 3.09 6.56 -13.08
C VAL A 278 2.91 7.94 -13.69
N PHE A 279 3.23 9.02 -12.94
CA PHE A 279 3.13 10.38 -13.44
C PHE A 279 3.99 10.59 -14.69
N ARG A 280 5.25 10.13 -14.68
CA ARG A 280 6.18 10.17 -15.81
C ARG A 280 5.61 9.44 -17.03
N VAL A 281 5.08 8.23 -16.84
CA VAL A 281 4.50 7.44 -17.93
C VAL A 281 3.25 8.13 -18.50
N MET A 282 2.38 8.70 -17.67
CA MET A 282 1.22 9.46 -18.12
C MET A 282 1.62 10.70 -18.93
N LEU A 283 2.67 11.43 -18.51
CA LEU A 283 3.20 12.58 -19.26
C LEU A 283 3.75 12.16 -20.64
N ILE A 284 4.51 11.08 -20.73
CA ILE A 284 5.03 10.54 -21.99
C ILE A 284 3.88 10.16 -22.93
N ARG A 285 2.82 9.53 -22.40
CA ARG A 285 1.65 9.15 -23.19
C ARG A 285 0.90 10.39 -23.70
N ALA A 286 0.64 11.36 -22.82
CA ALA A 286 0.00 12.62 -23.19
C ALA A 286 0.77 13.36 -24.29
N ARG A 287 2.11 13.48 -24.15
CA ARG A 287 2.98 14.11 -25.16
C ARG A 287 2.96 13.39 -26.51
N ASN A 288 2.77 12.05 -26.50
CA ASN A 288 2.72 11.24 -27.72
C ASN A 288 1.28 11.01 -28.23
N HIS A 289 0.28 11.76 -27.72
CA HIS A 289 -1.14 11.63 -28.06
C HIS A 289 -1.69 10.19 -27.92
N LYS A 290 -1.14 9.40 -26.99
CA LYS A 290 -1.58 8.03 -26.68
C LYS A 290 -2.59 8.03 -25.54
N PRO A 291 -3.55 7.09 -25.53
CA PRO A 291 -4.47 6.94 -24.40
C PRO A 291 -3.71 6.71 -23.09
N LEU A 292 -4.12 7.41 -22.02
CA LEU A 292 -3.40 7.43 -20.74
C LEU A 292 -3.40 6.07 -20.02
N PHE A 293 -4.39 5.21 -20.28
CA PHE A 293 -4.64 3.96 -19.55
C PHE A 293 -4.33 2.69 -20.34
N ILE A 294 -3.56 2.79 -21.43
CA ILE A 294 -3.09 1.60 -22.16
C ILE A 294 -1.80 1.09 -21.52
N ALA A 295 -1.70 -0.24 -21.37
CA ALA A 295 -0.45 -0.87 -20.92
C ALA A 295 0.69 -0.63 -21.93
N ASP A 296 1.86 -0.19 -21.43
CA ASP A 296 3.08 -0.01 -22.22
C ASP A 296 4.34 -0.48 -21.46
N ARG A 297 5.49 -0.41 -22.12
CA ARG A 297 6.80 -0.79 -21.55
C ARG A 297 7.64 0.43 -21.13
N ASN A 298 7.00 1.53 -20.67
CA ASN A 298 7.71 2.76 -20.31
C ASN A 298 7.99 2.90 -18.80
N HIS A 299 7.55 1.96 -17.96
CA HIS A 299 7.79 2.01 -16.52
C HIS A 299 9.29 1.91 -16.17
N ILE A 300 9.68 2.43 -15.00
CA ILE A 300 11.07 2.53 -14.54
C ILE A 300 11.79 1.17 -14.57
N HIS A 301 11.12 0.10 -14.20
CA HIS A 301 11.71 -1.25 -14.21
C HIS A 301 12.07 -1.70 -15.65
N HIS A 302 11.25 -1.39 -16.65
CA HIS A 302 11.57 -1.67 -18.04
C HIS A 302 12.80 -0.87 -18.51
N LYS A 303 12.91 0.40 -18.11
CA LYS A 303 14.09 1.22 -18.43
C LYS A 303 15.38 0.67 -17.82
N CYS A 304 15.28 0.14 -16.59
CA CYS A 304 16.42 -0.54 -15.96
C CYS A 304 16.82 -1.82 -16.71
N LEU A 305 15.85 -2.60 -17.19
CA LEU A 305 16.09 -3.80 -17.99
C LEU A 305 16.70 -3.45 -19.36
N ASP A 306 16.15 -2.42 -20.04
CA ASP A 306 16.67 -1.91 -21.31
C ASP A 306 18.12 -1.40 -21.17
N ALA A 307 18.51 -0.89 -19.99
CA ALA A 307 19.86 -0.48 -19.65
C ALA A 307 20.80 -1.67 -19.31
N GLY A 308 20.33 -2.92 -19.46
CA GLY A 308 21.13 -4.14 -19.23
C GLY A 308 21.16 -4.64 -17.79
N LEU A 309 20.36 -4.09 -16.89
CA LEU A 309 20.25 -4.60 -15.53
C LEU A 309 19.40 -5.89 -15.50
N THR A 310 19.79 -6.85 -14.67
CA THR A 310 18.91 -8.00 -14.35
C THR A 310 17.73 -7.55 -13.49
N CYS A 311 16.60 -8.28 -13.50
CA CYS A 311 15.43 -7.96 -12.66
C CYS A 311 15.82 -7.74 -11.19
N LYS A 312 16.66 -8.60 -10.61
CA LYS A 312 17.12 -8.47 -9.21
C LYS A 312 17.92 -7.19 -8.98
N LYS A 313 18.82 -6.84 -9.88
CA LYS A 313 19.62 -5.60 -9.78
C LYS A 313 18.72 -4.37 -9.93
N ALA A 314 17.76 -4.39 -10.84
CA ALA A 314 16.78 -3.32 -11.02
C ALA A 314 15.96 -3.09 -9.74
N VAL A 315 15.44 -4.16 -9.11
CA VAL A 315 14.71 -4.07 -7.83
C VAL A 315 15.60 -3.47 -6.75
N VAL A 316 16.82 -3.98 -6.55
CA VAL A 316 17.74 -3.46 -5.52
C VAL A 316 18.04 -1.98 -5.73
N CYS A 317 18.30 -1.55 -6.97
CA CYS A 317 18.55 -0.14 -7.30
C CYS A 317 17.34 0.75 -6.99
N ILE A 318 16.13 0.32 -7.38
CA ILE A 318 14.90 1.11 -7.18
C ILE A 318 14.54 1.18 -5.68
N LEU A 319 14.64 0.06 -4.95
CA LEU A 319 14.42 0.05 -3.50
C LEU A 319 15.46 0.90 -2.76
N GLY A 320 16.74 0.82 -3.16
CA GLY A 320 17.81 1.67 -2.64
C GLY A 320 17.51 3.15 -2.83
N LEU A 321 17.08 3.55 -4.02
CA LEU A 321 16.67 4.92 -4.31
C LEU A 321 15.51 5.37 -3.41
N ALA A 322 14.49 4.53 -3.22
CA ALA A 322 13.37 4.84 -2.33
C ALA A 322 13.83 5.02 -0.88
N CYS A 323 14.70 4.16 -0.37
CA CYS A 323 15.27 4.29 0.99
C CYS A 323 16.06 5.59 1.15
N VAL A 324 16.96 5.90 0.21
CA VAL A 324 17.75 7.14 0.24
C VAL A 324 16.84 8.37 0.24
N PHE A 325 15.81 8.37 -0.60
CA PHE A 325 14.85 9.47 -0.67
C PHE A 325 14.10 9.65 0.66
N CYS A 326 13.63 8.57 1.29
CA CYS A 326 12.97 8.64 2.60
C CYS A 326 13.90 9.20 3.68
N ILE A 327 15.14 8.71 3.75
CA ILE A 327 16.14 9.18 4.74
C ILE A 327 16.45 10.66 4.53
N LEU A 328 16.68 11.09 3.30
CA LEU A 328 16.94 12.49 2.98
C LEU A 328 15.77 13.40 3.36
N ASN A 329 14.54 12.99 3.06
CA ASN A 329 13.35 13.78 3.45
C ASN A 329 13.23 13.91 4.96
N MET A 330 13.43 12.83 5.72
CA MET A 330 13.38 12.88 7.18
C MET A 330 14.49 13.77 7.76
N ALA A 331 15.70 13.73 7.19
CA ALA A 331 16.81 14.56 7.63
C ALA A 331 16.56 16.05 7.33
N LEU A 332 16.06 16.37 6.13
CA LEU A 332 15.83 17.75 5.70
C LEU A 332 14.71 18.44 6.50
N ILE A 333 13.63 17.73 6.79
CA ILE A 333 12.53 18.30 7.59
C ILE A 333 12.99 18.68 8.98
N ASN A 334 13.80 17.84 9.62
CA ASN A 334 14.37 18.16 10.94
C ASN A 334 15.30 19.39 10.92
N THR A 335 15.93 19.69 9.77
CA THR A 335 16.79 20.88 9.62
C THR A 335 16.01 22.14 9.26
N ILE A 336 14.92 22.03 8.52
CA ILE A 336 14.08 23.16 8.12
C ILE A 336 13.21 23.67 9.28
N ASN A 337 12.73 22.76 10.14
CA ASN A 337 11.91 23.14 11.32
C ASN A 337 12.72 23.74 12.47
N ASN A 338 14.04 23.81 12.37
CA ASN A 338 14.92 24.42 13.39
C ASN A 338 15.38 25.83 13.02
N ASN A 339 14.86 26.43 11.96
CA ASN A 339 15.05 27.82 11.56
C ASN A 339 13.72 28.56 11.50
#